data_6c00bd4bd6d58b3fbf1e169125b89c18
#
_entry.id   6c00bd4bd6d58b3fbf1e169125b89c18
#
_cell.length_a   1.000
_cell.length_b   1.000
_cell.length_c   1.000
_cell.angle_alpha   90.00
_cell.angle_beta   90.00
_cell.angle_gamma   90.00
#
_symmetry.space_group_name_H-M   'P 1'
#
loop_
_entity.id
_entity.type
_entity.pdbx_description
1 polymer ?
#
loop_
_entity_poly.entity_id
_entity_poly.type
_entity_poly.pdbx_seq_one_letter_code
_entity_poly.pdbx_strand_id
1 'polypeptide(L)'
;MVSTDSIRQSIQAGLACERVDVVGDGQHFQAVIVSSAFEGRARVARHQLVYAALGDRMREEIHALSMQTLTPAEFALRQHG
;
A
#
# COMPACT_ATOMS: atom_id res chain seq x y z
N MET A 1 8.80 7.93 15.72
CA MET A 1 7.71 6.97 15.51
C MET A 1 7.12 7.15 14.13
N VAL A 2 6.83 6.06 13.45
CA VAL A 2 6.27 6.11 12.10
C VAL A 2 4.78 6.40 12.19
N SER A 3 4.30 7.38 11.41
CA SER A 3 2.89 7.70 11.35
C SER A 3 2.24 7.08 10.12
N THR A 4 0.92 6.89 10.16
CA THR A 4 0.18 6.39 9.01
C THR A 4 0.28 7.35 7.83
N ASP A 5 0.29 8.66 8.07
CA ASP A 5 0.47 9.66 7.02
C ASP A 5 1.83 9.53 6.34
N SER A 6 2.88 9.29 7.11
CA SER A 6 4.24 9.15 6.58
C SER A 6 4.34 7.93 5.66
N ILE A 7 3.72 6.82 6.06
CA ILE A 7 3.68 5.62 5.22
C ILE A 7 2.91 5.90 3.93
N ARG A 8 1.76 6.53 4.05
CA ARG A 8 0.93 6.87 2.89
C ARG A 8 1.69 7.75 1.91
N GLN A 9 2.37 8.76 2.41
CA GLN A 9 3.14 9.67 1.56
C GLN A 9 4.28 8.94 0.85
N SER A 10 4.96 8.03 1.53
CA SER A 10 6.04 7.26 0.90
C SER A 10 5.51 6.40 -0.23
N ILE A 11 4.37 5.74 -0.03
CA ILE A 11 3.77 4.92 -1.06
C ILE A 11 3.37 5.78 -2.26
N GLN A 12 2.74 6.92 -2.01
CA GLN A 12 2.30 7.81 -3.09
C GLN A 12 3.47 8.42 -3.85
N ALA A 13 4.59 8.67 -3.18
CA ALA A 13 5.77 9.23 -3.84
C ALA A 13 6.45 8.22 -4.77
N GLY A 14 6.40 6.94 -4.44
CA GLY A 14 7.10 5.91 -5.20
C GLY A 14 6.22 5.08 -6.12
N LEU A 15 4.90 5.27 -6.07
CA LEU A 15 3.97 4.48 -6.86
C LEU A 15 2.76 5.33 -7.22
N ALA A 16 2.41 5.37 -8.49
CA ALA A 16 1.22 6.10 -8.92
C ALA A 16 -0.02 5.39 -8.43
N CYS A 17 -0.70 5.97 -7.44
CA CYS A 17 -1.86 5.38 -6.81
C CYS A 17 -3.06 6.29 -6.94
N GLU A 18 -4.23 5.69 -7.14
CA GLU A 18 -5.50 6.42 -7.14
C GLU A 18 -6.03 6.58 -5.72
N ARG A 19 -5.65 5.65 -4.84
CA ARG A 19 -6.08 5.70 -3.45
C ARG A 19 -5.07 4.97 -2.59
N VAL A 20 -4.72 5.55 -1.46
CA VAL A 20 -3.90 4.91 -0.43
C VAL A 20 -4.52 5.25 0.92
N ASP A 21 -4.97 4.23 1.64
CA ASP A 21 -5.48 4.38 3.00
C ASP A 21 -4.59 3.57 3.92
N VAL A 22 -4.09 4.19 4.98
CA VAL A 22 -3.24 3.50 5.95
C VAL A 22 -3.80 3.75 7.34
N VAL A 23 -4.00 2.67 8.09
CA VAL A 23 -4.39 2.74 9.49
C VAL A 23 -3.41 1.91 10.32
N GLY A 24 -3.30 2.21 11.60
CA GLY A 24 -2.41 1.44 12.47
C GLY A 24 -2.20 2.09 13.82
N ASP A 25 -1.52 1.34 14.70
CA ASP A 25 -1.27 1.75 16.09
C ASP A 25 0.18 2.17 16.36
N GLY A 26 0.99 2.27 15.31
CA GLY A 26 2.41 2.61 15.45
C GLY A 26 3.32 1.41 15.33
N GLN A 27 2.82 0.19 15.52
CA GLN A 27 3.59 -1.03 15.37
C GLN A 27 3.03 -1.91 14.27
N HIS A 28 1.72 -2.04 14.21
CA HIS A 28 1.01 -2.81 13.19
C HIS A 28 0.24 -1.85 12.30
N PHE A 29 0.43 -1.97 10.98
CA PHE A 29 -0.21 -1.09 10.02
C PHE A 29 -0.99 -1.92 9.00
N GLN A 30 -2.07 -1.35 8.50
CA GLN A 30 -2.86 -1.93 7.43
C GLN A 30 -3.04 -0.88 6.34
N ALA A 31 -2.79 -1.27 5.10
CA ALA A 31 -2.91 -0.36 3.97
C ALA A 31 -3.85 -0.95 2.92
N VAL A 32 -4.66 -0.09 2.32
CA VAL A 32 -5.42 -0.41 1.11
C VAL A 32 -4.88 0.50 0.02
N ILE A 33 -4.37 -0.10 -1.04
CA ILE A 33 -3.69 0.63 -2.11
C ILE A 33 -4.37 0.29 -3.43
N VAL A 34 -4.85 1.32 -4.12
CA VAL A 34 -5.50 1.17 -5.42
C VAL A 34 -4.63 1.81 -6.47
N SER A 35 -4.20 1.03 -7.46
CA SER A 35 -3.32 1.52 -8.51
C SER A 35 -3.52 0.74 -9.80
N SER A 36 -3.57 1.48 -10.92
CA SER A 36 -3.59 0.85 -12.24
C SER A 36 -2.29 0.10 -12.54
N ALA A 37 -1.21 0.42 -11.82
CA ALA A 37 0.06 -0.30 -11.97
C ALA A 37 -0.04 -1.76 -11.55
N PHE A 38 -1.08 -2.13 -10.81
CA PHE A 38 -1.29 -3.52 -10.38
C PHE A 38 -1.97 -4.38 -11.43
N GLU A 39 -2.44 -3.79 -12.53
CA GLU A 39 -3.16 -4.55 -13.56
C GLU A 39 -2.25 -5.60 -14.19
N GLY A 40 -2.78 -6.81 -14.32
CA GLY A 40 -2.04 -7.91 -14.90
C GLY A 40 -0.97 -8.50 -13.99
N ARG A 41 -0.88 -8.06 -12.72
CA ARG A 41 0.13 -8.53 -11.79
C ARG A 41 -0.47 -9.38 -10.69
N ALA A 42 0.24 -10.44 -10.31
CA ALA A 42 -0.13 -11.27 -9.18
C ALA A 42 0.16 -10.53 -7.87
N ARG A 43 -0.40 -11.05 -6.78
CA ARG A 43 -0.27 -10.41 -5.46
C ARG A 43 1.18 -10.14 -5.07
N VAL A 44 2.07 -11.11 -5.27
CA VAL A 44 3.47 -10.96 -4.88
C VAL A 44 4.12 -9.80 -5.63
N ALA A 45 3.86 -9.70 -6.94
CA ALA A 45 4.42 -8.62 -7.75
C ALA A 45 3.88 -7.26 -7.31
N ARG A 46 2.60 -7.21 -6.96
CA ARG A 46 1.99 -5.96 -6.46
C ARG A 46 2.62 -5.53 -5.15
N HIS A 47 2.82 -6.47 -4.22
CA HIS A 47 3.45 -6.18 -2.94
C HIS A 47 4.88 -5.70 -3.12
N GLN A 48 5.60 -6.26 -4.08
CA GLN A 48 6.97 -5.82 -4.37
C GLN A 48 7.01 -4.37 -4.83
N LEU A 49 6.02 -3.93 -5.61
CA LEU A 49 5.94 -2.53 -6.01
C LEU A 49 5.77 -1.61 -4.81
N VAL A 50 4.95 -2.02 -3.84
CA VAL A 50 4.73 -1.23 -2.63
C VAL A 50 5.99 -1.21 -1.77
N TYR A 51 6.65 -2.36 -1.60
CA TYR A 51 7.89 -2.42 -0.84
C TYR A 51 8.98 -1.56 -1.48
N ALA A 52 9.05 -1.53 -2.80
CA ALA A 52 10.00 -0.66 -3.49
C ALA A 52 9.72 0.82 -3.21
N ALA A 53 8.44 1.20 -3.15
CA ALA A 53 8.06 2.57 -2.84
C ALA A 53 8.43 2.94 -1.40
N LEU A 54 8.34 1.99 -0.47
CA LEU A 54 8.69 2.22 0.93
C LEU A 54 10.19 2.17 1.18
N GLY A 55 10.93 1.45 0.34
CA GLY A 55 12.38 1.36 0.45
C GLY A 55 12.82 0.78 1.79
N ASP A 56 13.84 1.38 2.38
CA ASP A 56 14.44 0.89 3.62
C ASP A 56 13.53 1.04 4.83
N ARG A 57 12.44 1.79 4.71
CA ARG A 57 11.52 2.01 5.82
C ARG A 57 10.90 0.71 6.32
N MET A 58 10.64 -0.25 5.41
CA MET A 58 10.13 -1.56 5.80
C MET A 58 11.07 -2.29 6.75
N ARG A 59 12.38 -2.09 6.55
CA ARG A 59 13.38 -2.77 7.37
C ARG A 59 13.63 -2.06 8.69
N GLU A 60 13.62 -0.72 8.68
CA GLU A 60 14.11 0.06 9.80
C GLU A 60 13.01 0.64 10.68
N GLU A 61 11.87 0.98 10.09
CA GLU A 61 10.84 1.75 10.79
C GLU A 61 9.51 1.02 10.92
N ILE A 62 9.15 0.17 9.96
CA ILE A 62 7.83 -0.45 9.91
C ILE A 62 7.96 -1.91 10.33
N HIS A 63 7.40 -2.24 11.49
CA HIS A 63 7.52 -3.60 12.04
C HIS A 63 6.60 -4.58 11.34
N ALA A 64 5.36 -4.19 11.09
CA ALA A 64 4.39 -5.07 10.45
C ALA A 64 3.45 -4.25 9.58
N LEU A 65 3.36 -4.64 8.32
CA LEU A 65 2.46 -3.99 7.37
C LEU A 65 1.67 -5.06 6.63
N SER A 66 0.36 -5.06 6.82
CA SER A 66 -0.56 -5.84 6.02
C SER A 66 -1.10 -4.94 4.93
N MET A 67 -1.23 -5.46 3.71
CA MET A 67 -1.71 -4.62 2.63
C MET A 67 -2.68 -5.36 1.73
N GLN A 68 -3.60 -4.60 1.16
CA GLN A 68 -4.47 -5.05 0.09
C GLN A 68 -4.14 -4.20 -1.12
N THR A 69 -3.79 -4.86 -2.22
CA THR A 69 -3.39 -4.19 -3.45
C THR A 69 -4.43 -4.49 -4.51
N LEU A 70 -5.10 -3.44 -4.97
CA LEU A 70 -6.26 -3.56 -5.84
C LEU A 70 -6.08 -2.72 -7.09
N THR A 71 -6.57 -3.23 -8.22
CA THR A 71 -6.73 -2.36 -9.39
C THR A 71 -7.96 -1.49 -9.19
N PRO A 72 -8.11 -0.40 -9.96
CA PRO A 72 -9.31 0.41 -9.87
C PRO A 72 -10.58 -0.41 -10.11
N ALA A 73 -10.55 -1.36 -11.05
CA ALA A 73 -11.72 -2.20 -11.32
C ALA A 73 -12.05 -3.10 -10.13
N GLU A 74 -11.04 -3.70 -9.51
CA GLU A 74 -11.23 -4.54 -8.32
C GLU A 74 -11.81 -3.74 -7.17
N PHE A 75 -11.31 -2.53 -6.98
CA PHE A 75 -11.82 -1.67 -5.93
C PHE A 75 -13.27 -1.28 -6.16
N ALA A 76 -13.62 -0.95 -7.42
CA ALA A 76 -15.00 -0.63 -7.78
C ALA A 76 -15.94 -1.78 -7.48
N LEU A 77 -15.53 -3.01 -7.77
CA LEU A 77 -16.34 -4.19 -7.46
C LEU A 77 -16.56 -4.34 -5.96
N ARG A 78 -15.57 -4.06 -5.13
CA ARG A 78 -15.71 -4.13 -3.69
C ARG A 78 -16.69 -3.09 -3.15
N GLN A 79 -16.74 -1.92 -3.77
CA GLN A 79 -17.64 -0.85 -3.35
C GLN A 79 -19.10 -1.23 -3.57
N HIS A 80 -19.37 -2.08 -4.56
CA HIS A 80 -20.72 -2.52 -4.91
C HIS A 80 -21.11 -3.83 -4.22
N GLY A 81 -20.15 -4.51 -3.60
CA GLY A 81 -20.36 -5.82 -3.01
C GLY A 81 -20.82 -5.79 -1.53
#